data_cc660aa1838ae7366cdaa0e021379e41
#
_entry.id   cc660aa1838ae7366cdaa0e021379e41
#
_cell.length_a   1.000
_cell.length_b   1.000
_cell.length_c   1.000
_cell.angle_alpha   90.00
_cell.angle_beta   90.00
_cell.angle_gamma   90.00
#
_symmetry.space_group_name_H-M   'P 1'
#
loop_
_entity.id
_entity.type
_entity.pdbx_description
1 polymer ?
#
loop_
_entity_poly.entity_id
_entity_poly.type
_entity_poly.pdbx_seq_one_letter_code
_entity_poly.pdbx_strand_id
1 'polypeptide(L)'
;MSNSFKDAATETSLEQQLASVTRKVARLEAVEEVKRLQNIYGYYMDLLLYDEVAPLFARECEVRFMGGIYKGQEGVQRLFIGKLGSAFTDGKNRPMYGRMGEHIMLQEVITVAEDGQSAKGRVRHLLKAGNHESAKQPGPILGGVQLDQWIEGGIYENEFVKEDELWKFSVVDYRIEYFAAAEGGWAHTAADYHPWYKATFPDDPVGPDELMREVPLLWPDRVVVPFHYPNPVTGLSVTVDTSSTQRKP
;
A
#
# COMPACT_ATOMS: atom_id res chain seq x y z
N MET A 1 -54.93 38.62 13.39
CA MET A 1 -54.62 37.42 12.56
C MET A 1 -53.23 36.96 12.93
N SER A 2 -53.17 35.97 13.78
CA SER A 2 -51.89 35.41 14.30
C SER A 2 -51.46 34.29 13.38
N ASN A 3 -50.34 34.50 12.68
CA ASN A 3 -49.72 33.50 11.83
C ASN A 3 -48.72 32.72 12.68
N SER A 4 -49.21 31.59 13.21
CA SER A 4 -48.37 30.60 13.87
C SER A 4 -47.66 29.77 12.79
N PHE A 5 -46.43 30.13 12.42
CA PHE A 5 -45.53 29.19 11.79
C PHE A 5 -45.02 28.22 12.85
N LYS A 6 -45.69 27.06 12.94
CA LYS A 6 -45.12 25.92 13.64
C LYS A 6 -43.95 25.43 12.81
N ASP A 7 -42.74 25.65 13.31
CA ASP A 7 -41.53 24.91 12.90
C ASP A 7 -41.76 23.43 13.21
N ALA A 8 -42.15 22.66 12.19
CA ALA A 8 -42.14 21.22 12.24
C ALA A 8 -40.68 20.74 12.05
N ALA A 9 -39.86 21.00 13.05
CA ALA A 9 -38.64 20.21 13.22
C ALA A 9 -39.11 18.77 13.50
N THR A 10 -38.92 17.89 12.52
CA THR A 10 -39.23 16.47 12.68
C THR A 10 -38.31 15.95 13.78
N GLU A 11 -38.82 15.79 15.00
CA GLU A 11 -38.07 15.16 16.09
C GLU A 11 -37.69 13.74 15.64
N THR A 12 -36.42 13.52 15.41
CA THR A 12 -35.87 12.20 15.10
C THR A 12 -36.11 11.30 16.30
N SER A 13 -36.77 10.15 16.11
CA SER A 13 -37.05 9.24 17.21
C SER A 13 -35.78 8.75 17.90
N LEU A 14 -35.83 8.38 19.17
CA LEU A 14 -34.71 7.83 19.92
C LEU A 14 -34.09 6.63 19.20
N GLU A 15 -34.91 5.78 18.60
CA GLU A 15 -34.46 4.63 17.82
C GLU A 15 -33.63 5.06 16.57
N GLN A 16 -34.11 6.09 15.88
CA GLN A 16 -33.36 6.63 14.72
C GLN A 16 -32.04 7.27 15.15
N GLN A 17 -32.01 7.96 16.28
CA GLN A 17 -30.78 8.52 16.85
C GLN A 17 -29.82 7.42 17.25
N LEU A 18 -30.30 6.38 17.94
CA LEU A 18 -29.50 5.22 18.33
C LEU A 18 -28.91 4.52 17.10
N ALA A 19 -29.73 4.22 16.09
CA ALA A 19 -29.27 3.62 14.85
C ALA A 19 -28.22 4.48 14.12
N SER A 20 -28.39 5.82 14.15
CA SER A 20 -27.40 6.75 13.57
C SER A 20 -26.06 6.70 14.32
N VAL A 21 -26.11 6.73 15.66
CA VAL A 21 -24.88 6.65 16.48
C VAL A 21 -24.19 5.31 16.30
N THR A 22 -24.93 4.19 16.32
CA THR A 22 -24.38 2.84 16.08
C THR A 22 -23.64 2.77 14.75
N ARG A 23 -24.23 3.29 13.66
CA ARG A 23 -23.54 3.32 12.36
C ARG A 23 -22.26 4.18 12.38
N LYS A 24 -22.29 5.32 13.08
CA LYS A 24 -21.11 6.18 13.21
C LYS A 24 -19.99 5.48 13.98
N VAL A 25 -20.33 4.80 15.08
CA VAL A 25 -19.35 4.03 15.88
C VAL A 25 -18.77 2.90 15.04
N ALA A 26 -19.59 2.08 14.39
CA ALA A 26 -19.13 0.99 13.54
C ALA A 26 -18.21 1.47 12.41
N ARG A 27 -18.48 2.66 11.84
CA ARG A 27 -17.60 3.26 10.83
C ARG A 27 -16.25 3.71 11.41
N LEU A 28 -16.24 4.28 12.62
CA LEU A 28 -15.01 4.67 13.30
C LEU A 28 -14.16 3.45 13.67
N GLU A 29 -14.82 2.40 14.20
CA GLU A 29 -14.15 1.12 14.47
C GLU A 29 -13.53 0.54 13.20
N ALA A 30 -14.26 0.49 12.09
CA ALA A 30 -13.77 0.01 10.82
C ALA A 30 -12.53 0.81 10.32
N VAL A 31 -12.53 2.13 10.48
CA VAL A 31 -11.35 2.97 10.15
C VAL A 31 -10.14 2.56 10.97
N GLU A 32 -10.30 2.38 12.29
CA GLU A 32 -9.19 2.01 13.17
C GLU A 32 -8.71 0.56 12.92
N GLU A 33 -9.62 -0.37 12.62
CA GLU A 33 -9.26 -1.75 12.26
C GLU A 33 -8.47 -1.81 10.95
N VAL A 34 -8.87 -1.05 9.93
CA VAL A 34 -8.14 -0.96 8.65
C VAL A 34 -6.76 -0.32 8.84
N LYS A 35 -6.64 0.76 9.62
CA LYS A 35 -5.35 1.34 9.96
C LYS A 35 -4.45 0.35 10.70
N ARG A 36 -5.02 -0.37 11.67
CA ARG A 36 -4.30 -1.39 12.42
C ARG A 36 -3.77 -2.50 11.50
N LEU A 37 -4.60 -3.00 10.56
CA LEU A 37 -4.20 -3.98 9.57
C LEU A 37 -3.02 -3.48 8.72
N GLN A 38 -3.10 -2.25 8.22
CA GLN A 38 -2.05 -1.62 7.42
C GLN A 38 -0.73 -1.51 8.19
N ASN A 39 -0.79 -1.09 9.45
CA ASN A 39 0.40 -0.94 10.29
C ASN A 39 1.02 -2.29 10.68
N ILE A 40 0.20 -3.31 10.96
CA ILE A 40 0.66 -4.69 11.22
C ILE A 40 1.41 -5.25 10.01
N TYR A 41 0.87 -5.03 8.81
CA TYR A 41 1.55 -5.40 7.57
C TYR A 41 2.96 -4.81 7.51
N GLY A 42 3.13 -3.52 7.82
CA GLY A 42 4.44 -2.87 7.88
C GLY A 42 5.40 -3.56 8.85
N TYR A 43 4.97 -3.82 10.08
CA TYR A 43 5.80 -4.51 11.08
C TYR A 43 6.18 -5.95 10.69
N TYR A 44 5.28 -6.68 10.04
CA TYR A 44 5.64 -8.02 9.54
C TYR A 44 6.66 -7.95 8.41
N MET A 45 6.54 -6.95 7.54
CA MET A 45 7.53 -6.69 6.49
C MET A 45 8.90 -6.32 7.07
N ASP A 46 8.95 -5.50 8.13
CA ASP A 46 10.19 -5.10 8.82
C ASP A 46 10.96 -6.32 9.35
N LEU A 47 10.23 -7.28 9.89
CA LEU A 47 10.78 -8.48 10.48
C LEU A 47 10.90 -9.66 9.49
N LEU A 48 10.59 -9.44 8.21
CA LEU A 48 10.65 -10.45 7.15
C LEU A 48 9.76 -11.68 7.46
N LEU A 49 8.61 -11.45 8.11
CA LEU A 49 7.64 -12.47 8.52
C LEU A 49 6.62 -12.71 7.41
N TYR A 50 7.08 -13.19 6.27
CA TYR A 50 6.25 -13.31 5.07
C TYR A 50 5.12 -14.34 5.19
N ASP A 51 5.27 -15.36 6.03
CA ASP A 51 4.20 -16.32 6.32
C ASP A 51 3.05 -15.65 7.08
N GLU A 52 3.34 -14.61 7.89
CA GLU A 52 2.34 -13.82 8.61
C GLU A 52 1.69 -12.74 7.73
N VAL A 53 2.33 -12.35 6.64
CA VAL A 53 1.77 -11.39 5.68
C VAL A 53 0.65 -12.02 4.84
N ALA A 54 0.83 -13.24 4.35
CA ALA A 54 -0.13 -13.88 3.46
C ALA A 54 -1.56 -13.98 4.05
N PRO A 55 -1.78 -14.33 5.33
CA PRO A 55 -3.11 -14.37 5.94
C PRO A 55 -3.83 -13.02 6.05
N LEU A 56 -3.13 -11.89 5.90
CA LEU A 56 -3.74 -10.56 5.93
C LEU A 56 -4.59 -10.27 4.68
N PHE A 57 -4.51 -11.10 3.65
CA PHE A 57 -5.21 -10.94 2.38
C PHE A 57 -6.50 -11.74 2.34
N ALA A 58 -7.49 -11.20 1.63
CA ALA A 58 -8.75 -11.89 1.33
C ALA A 58 -8.52 -13.07 0.36
N ARG A 59 -9.49 -13.96 0.24
CA ARG A 59 -9.45 -15.06 -0.75
C ARG A 59 -9.29 -14.54 -2.17
N GLU A 60 -10.14 -13.57 -2.52
CA GLU A 60 -10.04 -12.82 -3.77
C GLU A 60 -9.25 -11.55 -3.50
N CYS A 61 -8.00 -11.53 -3.94
CA CYS A 61 -7.12 -10.40 -3.72
C CYS A 61 -6.15 -10.17 -4.87
N GLU A 62 -5.54 -8.99 -4.89
CA GLU A 62 -4.55 -8.60 -5.89
C GLU A 62 -3.41 -7.82 -5.23
N VAL A 63 -2.17 -8.12 -5.62
CA VAL A 63 -1.00 -7.32 -5.24
C VAL A 63 -0.36 -6.75 -6.50
N ARG A 64 -0.30 -5.42 -6.59
CA ARG A 64 0.39 -4.67 -7.63
C ARG A 64 1.72 -4.20 -7.09
N PHE A 65 2.79 -4.80 -7.54
CA PHE A 65 4.10 -4.54 -7.00
C PHE A 65 5.19 -4.58 -8.07
N MET A 66 5.97 -3.49 -8.19
CA MET A 66 7.15 -3.40 -9.04
C MET A 66 6.93 -3.86 -10.50
N GLY A 67 5.77 -3.55 -11.07
CA GLY A 67 5.43 -3.88 -12.46
C GLY A 67 4.75 -5.24 -12.66
N GLY A 68 4.50 -5.99 -11.60
CA GLY A 68 3.77 -7.27 -11.63
C GLY A 68 2.44 -7.19 -10.89
N ILE A 69 1.51 -8.05 -11.29
CA ILE A 69 0.20 -8.25 -10.66
C ILE A 69 0.11 -9.70 -10.22
N TYR A 70 -0.04 -9.91 -8.92
CA TYR A 70 -0.24 -11.21 -8.29
C TYR A 70 -1.68 -11.36 -7.85
N LYS A 71 -2.34 -12.47 -8.18
CA LYS A 71 -3.78 -12.67 -7.96
C LYS A 71 -4.05 -13.83 -7.00
N GLY A 72 -5.02 -13.60 -6.11
CA GLY A 72 -5.48 -14.57 -5.12
C GLY A 72 -4.40 -14.97 -4.11
N GLN A 73 -4.76 -15.87 -3.20
CA GLN A 73 -3.86 -16.36 -2.15
C GLN A 73 -2.60 -17.03 -2.69
N GLU A 74 -2.70 -17.75 -3.81
CA GLU A 74 -1.53 -18.37 -4.45
C GLU A 74 -0.55 -17.30 -4.98
N GLY A 75 -1.08 -16.23 -5.60
CA GLY A 75 -0.26 -15.10 -6.05
C GLY A 75 0.44 -14.39 -4.88
N VAL A 76 -0.28 -14.14 -3.80
CA VAL A 76 0.27 -13.55 -2.57
C VAL A 76 1.40 -14.42 -2.02
N GLN A 77 1.22 -15.75 -1.92
CA GLN A 77 2.27 -16.66 -1.46
C GLN A 77 3.48 -16.69 -2.41
N ARG A 78 3.27 -16.69 -3.72
CA ARG A 78 4.37 -16.61 -4.70
C ARG A 78 5.20 -15.34 -4.52
N LEU A 79 4.55 -14.20 -4.27
CA LEU A 79 5.25 -12.94 -4.05
C LEU A 79 6.00 -12.94 -2.71
N PHE A 80 5.27 -13.07 -1.60
CA PHE A 80 5.86 -12.83 -0.27
C PHE A 80 6.75 -14.00 0.16
N ILE A 81 6.24 -15.22 0.14
CA ILE A 81 6.99 -16.39 0.60
C ILE A 81 7.99 -16.85 -0.47
N GLY A 82 7.54 -16.93 -1.73
CA GLY A 82 8.37 -17.40 -2.83
C GLY A 82 9.47 -16.41 -3.21
N LYS A 83 9.09 -15.24 -3.76
CA LYS A 83 10.05 -14.28 -4.32
C LYS A 83 10.80 -13.49 -3.26
N LEU A 84 10.08 -12.81 -2.35
CA LEU A 84 10.71 -11.99 -1.33
C LEU A 84 11.40 -12.85 -0.26
N GLY A 85 10.78 -13.95 0.16
CA GLY A 85 11.37 -14.88 1.10
C GLY A 85 12.68 -15.47 0.59
N SER A 86 12.73 -15.92 -0.66
CA SER A 86 13.96 -16.42 -1.27
C SER A 86 15.03 -15.33 -1.44
N ALA A 87 14.61 -14.09 -1.79
CA ALA A 87 15.55 -12.99 -2.02
C ALA A 87 16.13 -12.42 -0.72
N PHE A 88 15.35 -12.43 0.38
CA PHE A 88 15.72 -11.69 1.57
C PHE A 88 15.96 -12.52 2.83
N THR A 89 15.51 -13.77 2.88
CA THR A 89 15.55 -14.58 4.10
C THR A 89 16.08 -16.01 3.89
N ASP A 90 16.58 -16.37 2.73
CA ASP A 90 16.90 -17.74 2.35
C ASP A 90 15.69 -18.69 2.54
N GLY A 91 14.47 -18.18 2.29
CA GLY A 91 13.21 -18.90 2.48
C GLY A 91 12.82 -19.14 3.94
N LYS A 92 13.35 -18.35 4.89
CA LYS A 92 13.02 -18.47 6.32
C LYS A 92 12.11 -17.32 6.75
N ASN A 93 11.12 -17.63 7.59
CA ASN A 93 10.17 -16.65 8.14
C ASN A 93 10.73 -16.06 9.44
N ARG A 94 11.75 -15.19 9.33
CA ARG A 94 12.41 -14.59 10.50
C ARG A 94 13.31 -13.41 10.13
N PRO A 95 13.61 -12.52 11.10
CA PRO A 95 14.65 -11.50 10.93
C PRO A 95 16.02 -12.11 10.62
N MET A 96 16.78 -11.44 9.77
CA MET A 96 18.13 -11.85 9.35
C MET A 96 19.18 -10.96 9.99
N TYR A 97 20.26 -11.57 10.51
CA TYR A 97 21.38 -10.83 11.08
C TYR A 97 21.97 -9.82 10.10
N GLY A 98 22.13 -8.58 10.56
CA GLY A 98 22.69 -7.50 9.81
C GLY A 98 21.81 -6.96 8.67
N ARG A 99 20.56 -7.40 8.55
CA ARG A 99 19.56 -6.86 7.63
C ARG A 99 18.53 -6.05 8.38
N MET A 100 18.25 -4.85 7.90
CA MET A 100 17.23 -3.96 8.44
C MET A 100 16.31 -3.50 7.31
N GLY A 101 15.02 -3.43 7.60
CA GLY A 101 14.01 -2.73 6.82
C GLY A 101 13.03 -2.07 7.77
N GLU A 102 12.68 -0.81 7.54
CA GLU A 102 11.71 -0.05 8.32
C GLU A 102 10.63 0.48 7.38
N HIS A 103 9.49 -0.21 7.29
CA HIS A 103 8.33 0.18 6.48
C HIS A 103 7.46 1.15 7.26
N ILE A 104 7.82 2.43 7.24
CA ILE A 104 7.12 3.49 7.98
C ILE A 104 5.85 3.88 7.23
N MET A 105 4.69 3.63 7.84
CA MET A 105 3.37 3.97 7.31
C MET A 105 2.93 5.32 7.86
N LEU A 106 2.64 6.28 6.97
CA LEU A 106 2.38 7.68 7.34
C LEU A 106 1.15 8.23 6.61
N GLN A 107 0.54 9.28 7.19
CA GLN A 107 -0.50 10.09 6.54
C GLN A 107 -1.67 9.27 6.01
N GLU A 108 -2.19 8.38 6.81
CA GLU A 108 -3.28 7.48 6.44
C GLU A 108 -4.59 8.24 6.21
N VAL A 109 -5.21 8.00 5.05
CA VAL A 109 -6.58 8.45 4.74
C VAL A 109 -7.41 7.24 4.40
N ILE A 110 -8.30 6.85 5.30
CA ILE A 110 -9.17 5.67 5.16
C ILE A 110 -10.60 6.13 4.88
N THR A 111 -11.20 5.58 3.84
CA THR A 111 -12.60 5.80 3.46
C THR A 111 -13.34 4.47 3.48
N VAL A 112 -14.27 4.31 4.43
CA VAL A 112 -15.13 3.13 4.53
C VAL A 112 -16.39 3.35 3.72
N ALA A 113 -16.82 2.38 2.94
CA ALA A 113 -18.05 2.40 2.17
C ALA A 113 -19.29 2.51 3.09
N GLU A 114 -20.43 2.91 2.53
CA GLU A 114 -21.65 3.12 3.32
C GLU A 114 -22.20 1.83 3.95
N ASP A 115 -21.99 0.71 3.29
CA ASP A 115 -22.39 -0.62 3.76
C ASP A 115 -21.48 -1.19 4.85
N GLY A 116 -20.31 -0.55 5.08
CA GLY A 116 -19.32 -1.01 6.06
C GLY A 116 -18.59 -2.30 5.68
N GLN A 117 -18.69 -2.76 4.42
CA GLN A 117 -18.10 -4.03 3.97
C GLN A 117 -16.81 -3.86 3.17
N SER A 118 -16.53 -2.65 2.69
CA SER A 118 -15.30 -2.34 1.97
C SER A 118 -14.73 -0.99 2.40
N ALA A 119 -13.42 -0.81 2.15
CA ALA A 119 -12.73 0.45 2.42
C ALA A 119 -11.62 0.67 1.40
N LYS A 120 -11.23 1.94 1.24
CA LYS A 120 -10.05 2.37 0.52
C LYS A 120 -9.11 3.10 1.46
N GLY A 121 -7.82 2.88 1.27
CA GLY A 121 -6.81 3.53 2.09
C GLY A 121 -5.64 4.05 1.28
N ARG A 122 -5.35 5.34 1.45
CA ARG A 122 -4.10 5.94 0.99
C ARG A 122 -3.14 6.06 2.14
N VAL A 123 -1.92 5.56 1.96
CA VAL A 123 -0.89 5.58 2.98
C VAL A 123 0.43 6.01 2.36
N ARG A 124 1.08 7.02 2.92
CA ARG A 124 2.44 7.38 2.55
C ARG A 124 3.38 6.32 3.12
N HIS A 125 4.27 5.80 2.29
CA HIS A 125 5.29 4.85 2.68
C HIS A 125 6.68 5.48 2.60
N LEU A 126 7.48 5.23 3.62
CA LEU A 126 8.91 5.52 3.63
C LEU A 126 9.64 4.28 4.13
N LEU A 127 10.55 3.75 3.31
CA LEU A 127 11.41 2.64 3.66
C LEU A 127 12.84 3.12 3.83
N LYS A 128 13.44 2.75 4.95
CA LYS A 128 14.89 2.71 5.13
C LYS A 128 15.30 1.25 5.21
N ALA A 129 16.22 0.84 4.38
CA ALA A 129 16.68 -0.53 4.41
C ALA A 129 18.18 -0.63 4.12
N GLY A 130 18.77 -1.73 4.55
CA GLY A 130 20.18 -1.97 4.30
C GLY A 130 20.70 -3.24 4.96
N ASN A 131 21.95 -3.53 4.62
CA ASN A 131 22.73 -4.60 5.20
C ASN A 131 23.95 -4.02 5.89
N HIS A 132 24.20 -4.45 7.11
CA HIS A 132 25.42 -4.12 7.81
C HIS A 132 26.62 -4.81 7.13
N GLU A 133 27.78 -4.18 7.07
CA GLU A 133 29.00 -4.71 6.44
C GLU A 133 29.43 -6.10 6.94
N SER A 134 29.06 -6.42 8.18
CA SER A 134 29.33 -7.76 8.75
C SER A 134 28.36 -8.85 8.27
N ALA A 135 27.25 -8.46 7.61
CA ALA A 135 26.28 -9.39 7.05
C ALA A 135 26.67 -9.70 5.61
N LYS A 136 27.21 -10.80 5.31
CA LYS A 136 27.64 -11.20 3.95
C LYS A 136 26.47 -11.40 2.96
N GLN A 137 25.44 -10.56 3.05
CA GLN A 137 24.26 -10.63 2.19
C GLN A 137 24.23 -9.45 1.22
N PRO A 138 24.05 -9.69 -0.07
CA PRO A 138 23.92 -8.63 -1.04
C PRO A 138 22.60 -7.85 -0.85
N GLY A 139 22.64 -6.54 -1.02
CA GLY A 139 21.46 -5.70 -1.15
C GLY A 139 20.82 -5.83 -2.53
N PRO A 140 19.78 -5.06 -2.82
CA PRO A 140 19.20 -4.99 -4.16
C PRO A 140 20.15 -4.29 -5.13
N ILE A 141 19.96 -4.57 -6.43
CA ILE A 141 20.66 -3.88 -7.51
C ILE A 141 19.74 -2.80 -8.06
N LEU A 142 20.19 -1.54 -8.04
CA LEU A 142 19.51 -0.42 -8.66
C LEU A 142 20.43 0.23 -9.71
N GLY A 143 19.92 0.38 -10.93
CA GLY A 143 20.74 0.96 -12.02
C GLY A 143 22.06 0.23 -12.27
N GLY A 144 22.12 -1.08 -12.03
CA GLY A 144 23.35 -1.87 -12.15
C GLY A 144 24.30 -1.76 -10.96
N VAL A 145 23.98 -0.97 -9.93
CA VAL A 145 24.78 -0.79 -8.72
C VAL A 145 24.14 -1.56 -7.56
N GLN A 146 24.95 -2.38 -6.91
CA GLN A 146 24.53 -3.07 -5.69
C GLN A 146 24.49 -2.07 -4.53
N LEU A 147 23.37 -2.03 -3.80
CA LEU A 147 23.19 -1.12 -2.68
C LEU A 147 23.39 -1.85 -1.35
N ASP A 148 24.23 -1.29 -0.49
CA ASP A 148 24.34 -1.76 0.90
C ASP A 148 23.23 -1.15 1.77
N GLN A 149 22.85 0.10 1.48
CA GLN A 149 21.74 0.78 2.14
C GLN A 149 20.98 1.66 1.15
N TRP A 150 19.67 1.75 1.33
CA TRP A 150 18.82 2.55 0.45
C TRP A 150 17.64 3.16 1.19
N ILE A 151 17.08 4.17 0.57
CA ILE A 151 15.82 4.78 0.96
C ILE A 151 14.84 4.67 -0.21
N GLU A 152 13.60 4.41 0.14
CA GLU A 152 12.52 4.26 -0.82
C GLU A 152 11.29 4.99 -0.31
N GLY A 153 10.53 5.60 -1.18
CA GLY A 153 9.27 6.24 -0.83
C GLY A 153 8.24 6.04 -1.91
N GLY A 154 6.99 5.99 -1.47
CA GLY A 154 5.87 5.79 -2.35
C GLY A 154 4.52 5.97 -1.66
N ILE A 155 3.48 5.55 -2.34
CA ILE A 155 2.11 5.59 -1.87
C ILE A 155 1.52 4.19 -2.01
N TYR A 156 0.92 3.69 -0.95
CA TYR A 156 -0.07 2.62 -1.04
C TYR A 156 -1.43 3.24 -1.33
N GLU A 157 -2.11 2.73 -2.36
CA GLU A 157 -3.52 3.01 -2.65
C GLU A 157 -4.27 1.68 -2.58
N ASN A 158 -4.54 1.26 -1.35
CA ASN A 158 -5.01 -0.08 -1.05
C ASN A 158 -6.53 -0.14 -0.97
N GLU A 159 -7.08 -1.33 -1.24
CA GLU A 159 -8.48 -1.64 -1.00
C GLU A 159 -8.61 -2.77 0.02
N PHE A 160 -9.65 -2.70 0.80
CA PHE A 160 -9.92 -3.61 1.89
C PHE A 160 -11.35 -4.14 1.80
N VAL A 161 -11.55 -5.35 2.26
CA VAL A 161 -12.86 -5.99 2.34
C VAL A 161 -13.03 -6.68 3.69
N LYS A 162 -14.25 -6.70 4.17
CA LYS A 162 -14.61 -7.45 5.37
C LYS A 162 -14.97 -8.88 4.95
N GLU A 163 -14.16 -9.84 5.33
CA GLU A 163 -14.35 -11.25 5.04
C GLU A 163 -14.36 -12.04 6.36
N ASP A 164 -15.43 -12.80 6.60
CA ASP A 164 -15.63 -13.53 7.86
C ASP A 164 -15.52 -12.61 9.10
N GLU A 165 -16.15 -11.42 9.03
CA GLU A 165 -16.12 -10.34 10.03
C GLU A 165 -14.75 -9.72 10.31
N LEU A 166 -13.71 -10.05 9.54
CA LEU A 166 -12.37 -9.52 9.66
C LEU A 166 -12.01 -8.65 8.45
N TRP A 167 -11.36 -7.51 8.68
CA TRP A 167 -10.81 -6.70 7.61
C TRP A 167 -9.56 -7.36 7.04
N LYS A 168 -9.50 -7.41 5.71
CA LYS A 168 -8.38 -7.98 4.94
C LYS A 168 -8.08 -7.12 3.73
N PHE A 169 -6.85 -7.21 3.22
CA PHE A 169 -6.50 -6.60 1.94
C PHE A 169 -7.21 -7.32 0.80
N SER A 170 -7.97 -6.60 -0.01
CA SER A 170 -8.44 -7.06 -1.32
C SER A 170 -7.53 -6.58 -2.44
N VAL A 171 -6.95 -5.39 -2.32
CA VAL A 171 -5.92 -4.91 -3.24
C VAL A 171 -4.81 -4.22 -2.44
N VAL A 172 -3.58 -4.63 -2.67
CA VAL A 172 -2.39 -3.86 -2.30
C VAL A 172 -1.80 -3.29 -3.57
N ASP A 173 -1.85 -1.96 -3.72
CA ASP A 173 -1.30 -1.24 -4.86
C ASP A 173 -0.22 -0.28 -4.38
N TYR A 174 1.04 -0.72 -4.47
CA TYR A 174 2.20 0.07 -4.09
C TYR A 174 2.75 0.82 -5.28
N ARG A 175 2.63 2.14 -5.22
CA ARG A 175 3.16 3.09 -6.21
C ARG A 175 4.44 3.70 -5.67
N ILE A 176 5.57 3.10 -6.06
CA ILE A 176 6.88 3.62 -5.72
C ILE A 176 7.11 4.96 -6.44
N GLU A 177 7.57 5.97 -5.72
CA GLU A 177 7.90 7.30 -6.26
C GLU A 177 9.40 7.48 -6.48
N TYR A 178 10.21 6.99 -5.55
CA TYR A 178 11.67 7.03 -5.64
C TYR A 178 12.30 5.85 -4.94
N PHE A 179 13.47 5.48 -5.44
CA PHE A 179 14.35 4.48 -4.87
C PHE A 179 15.79 5.01 -5.01
N ALA A 180 16.52 5.15 -3.93
CA ALA A 180 17.81 5.84 -3.94
C ALA A 180 18.82 5.20 -3.00
N ALA A 181 20.08 5.18 -3.38
CA ALA A 181 21.17 4.88 -2.46
C ALA A 181 21.16 5.91 -1.31
N ALA A 182 21.33 5.45 -0.07
CA ALA A 182 21.27 6.34 1.09
C ALA A 182 22.40 7.41 1.05
N GLU A 183 23.55 7.08 0.54
CA GLU A 183 24.72 7.99 0.45
C GLU A 183 24.49 9.16 -0.53
N GLY A 184 23.93 8.88 -1.73
CA GLY A 184 23.64 9.90 -2.73
C GLY A 184 22.31 10.60 -2.53
N GLY A 185 21.39 9.96 -1.83
CA GLY A 185 20.03 10.39 -1.68
C GLY A 185 19.29 10.50 -3.04
N TRP A 186 18.04 10.97 -2.99
CA TRP A 186 17.20 11.07 -4.20
C TRP A 186 17.65 12.16 -5.20
N ALA A 187 18.46 13.13 -4.77
CA ALA A 187 18.90 14.22 -5.65
C ALA A 187 19.87 13.75 -6.74
N HIS A 188 20.59 12.66 -6.52
CA HIS A 188 21.64 12.14 -7.41
C HIS A 188 21.37 10.70 -7.89
N THR A 189 20.17 10.20 -7.66
CA THR A 189 19.79 8.86 -8.13
C THR A 189 19.47 8.88 -9.61
N ALA A 190 20.00 7.91 -10.36
CA ALA A 190 19.60 7.68 -11.75
C ALA A 190 18.12 7.24 -11.80
N ALA A 191 17.39 7.81 -12.76
CA ALA A 191 15.97 7.54 -12.94
C ALA A 191 15.69 6.25 -13.75
N ASP A 192 16.49 5.23 -13.57
CA ASP A 192 16.40 3.99 -14.32
C ASP A 192 15.51 2.99 -13.59
N TYR A 193 14.30 2.84 -14.08
CA TYR A 193 13.43 1.75 -13.66
C TYR A 193 13.83 0.47 -14.41
N HIS A 194 14.23 -0.53 -13.66
CA HIS A 194 14.42 -1.88 -14.17
C HIS A 194 13.26 -2.77 -13.76
N PRO A 195 12.51 -3.34 -14.72
CA PRO A 195 11.45 -4.29 -14.40
C PRO A 195 11.98 -5.45 -13.56
N TRP A 196 11.33 -5.73 -12.44
CA TRP A 196 11.67 -6.87 -11.58
C TRP A 196 11.30 -8.21 -12.21
N TYR A 197 10.42 -8.16 -13.19
CA TYR A 197 9.85 -9.34 -13.82
C TYR A 197 10.17 -9.37 -15.30
N LYS A 198 10.65 -10.52 -15.77
CA LYS A 198 10.90 -10.80 -17.19
C LYS A 198 9.87 -11.77 -17.76
N ALA A 199 9.21 -12.52 -16.91
CA ALA A 199 8.20 -13.51 -17.26
C ALA A 199 7.10 -13.56 -16.18
N THR A 200 5.98 -14.16 -16.53
CA THR A 200 4.85 -14.42 -15.64
C THR A 200 4.87 -15.88 -15.19
N PHE A 201 4.06 -16.20 -14.20
CA PHE A 201 3.74 -17.59 -13.86
C PHE A 201 2.97 -18.24 -15.06
N PRO A 202 3.23 -19.51 -15.43
CA PRO A 202 4.13 -20.47 -14.76
C PRO A 202 5.58 -20.45 -15.28
N ASP A 203 5.94 -19.67 -16.28
CA ASP A 203 7.30 -19.63 -16.85
C ASP A 203 8.33 -19.15 -15.82
N ASP A 204 7.96 -18.21 -14.94
CA ASP A 204 8.68 -17.90 -13.70
C ASP A 204 7.87 -18.49 -12.52
N PRO A 205 8.34 -19.52 -11.84
CA PRO A 205 7.61 -20.16 -10.73
C PRO A 205 7.23 -19.24 -9.57
N VAL A 206 7.94 -18.12 -9.39
CA VAL A 206 7.66 -17.09 -8.41
C VAL A 206 7.23 -15.76 -9.04
N GLY A 207 6.93 -15.79 -10.34
CA GLY A 207 6.50 -14.63 -11.13
C GLY A 207 5.07 -14.21 -10.84
N PRO A 208 4.70 -12.99 -11.27
CA PRO A 208 3.34 -12.49 -11.20
C PRO A 208 2.42 -13.23 -12.20
N ASP A 209 1.13 -13.11 -12.00
CA ASP A 209 0.14 -13.63 -12.95
C ASP A 209 0.07 -12.79 -14.23
N GLU A 210 0.31 -11.46 -14.09
CA GLU A 210 0.32 -10.52 -15.21
C GLU A 210 1.44 -9.49 -15.04
N LEU A 211 1.94 -8.96 -16.15
CA LEU A 211 2.80 -7.77 -16.14
C LEU A 211 1.94 -6.52 -16.27
N MET A 212 2.26 -5.49 -15.51
CA MET A 212 1.61 -4.19 -15.65
C MET A 212 1.93 -3.60 -17.03
N ARG A 213 0.94 -3.02 -17.69
CA ARG A 213 1.10 -2.42 -19.03
C ARG A 213 1.93 -1.13 -19.01
N GLU A 214 1.84 -0.40 -17.90
CA GLU A 214 2.55 0.87 -17.72
C GLU A 214 3.83 0.62 -16.94
N VAL A 215 4.95 1.12 -17.46
CA VAL A 215 6.20 1.14 -16.72
C VAL A 215 6.07 2.22 -15.64
N PRO A 216 6.28 1.88 -14.37
CA PRO A 216 6.25 2.88 -13.31
C PRO A 216 7.31 3.96 -13.56
N LEU A 217 6.89 5.22 -13.52
CA LEU A 217 7.80 6.35 -13.52
C LEU A 217 8.41 6.47 -12.13
N LEU A 218 9.72 6.76 -12.07
CA LEU A 218 10.41 7.05 -10.83
C LEU A 218 10.99 8.45 -10.86
N TRP A 219 11.26 8.99 -9.68
CA TRP A 219 11.99 10.25 -9.55
C TRP A 219 13.21 10.29 -10.50
N PRO A 220 13.42 11.42 -11.24
CA PRO A 220 12.82 12.75 -11.09
C PRO A 220 11.44 12.94 -11.75
N ASP A 221 10.91 11.97 -12.48
CA ASP A 221 9.53 12.00 -12.90
C ASP A 221 8.62 11.89 -11.67
N ARG A 222 7.44 12.54 -11.69
CA ARG A 222 6.51 12.53 -10.56
C ARG A 222 5.34 11.60 -10.85
N VAL A 223 5.20 10.59 -10.01
CA VAL A 223 4.00 9.75 -10.01
C VAL A 223 2.85 10.54 -9.39
N VAL A 224 1.74 10.64 -10.11
CA VAL A 224 0.51 11.20 -9.57
C VAL A 224 -0.51 10.08 -9.42
N VAL A 225 -0.72 9.66 -8.18
CA VAL A 225 -1.75 8.68 -7.83
C VAL A 225 -3.06 9.43 -7.61
N PRO A 226 -4.15 9.16 -8.35
CA PRO A 226 -5.43 9.82 -8.17
C PRO A 226 -5.96 9.69 -6.74
N PHE A 227 -6.59 10.73 -6.21
CA PHE A 227 -7.22 10.67 -4.90
C PHE A 227 -8.51 9.85 -4.96
N HIS A 228 -8.70 8.89 -4.07
CA HIS A 228 -9.95 8.14 -3.95
C HIS A 228 -11.03 8.90 -3.14
N TYR A 229 -10.68 10.06 -2.61
CA TYR A 229 -11.55 10.90 -1.78
C TYR A 229 -11.62 12.34 -2.33
N PRO A 230 -12.75 13.04 -2.13
CA PRO A 230 -12.88 14.45 -2.48
C PRO A 230 -12.17 15.35 -1.47
N ASN A 231 -12.04 16.64 -1.81
CA ASN A 231 -11.62 17.64 -0.83
C ASN A 231 -12.63 17.71 0.32
N PRO A 232 -12.21 17.54 1.58
CA PRO A 232 -13.14 17.43 2.70
C PRO A 232 -13.88 18.73 3.05
N VAL A 233 -13.41 19.88 2.54
CA VAL A 233 -14.02 21.19 2.79
C VAL A 233 -14.99 21.56 1.68
N THR A 234 -14.61 21.36 0.42
CA THR A 234 -15.43 21.77 -0.74
C THR A 234 -16.34 20.66 -1.25
N GLY A 235 -16.07 19.40 -0.90
CA GLY A 235 -16.76 18.21 -1.43
C GLY A 235 -16.43 17.88 -2.89
N LEU A 236 -15.55 18.63 -3.54
CA LEU A 236 -15.22 18.46 -4.95
C LEU A 236 -14.06 17.48 -5.14
N SER A 237 -14.11 16.71 -6.22
CA SER A 237 -12.98 15.89 -6.64
C SER A 237 -11.77 16.76 -6.98
N VAL A 238 -10.57 16.28 -6.63
CA VAL A 238 -9.31 16.98 -6.90
C VAL A 238 -8.67 16.36 -8.14
N THR A 239 -8.45 17.19 -9.16
CA THR A 239 -7.69 16.83 -10.36
C THR A 239 -6.32 17.47 -10.30
N VAL A 240 -5.28 16.71 -10.61
CA VAL A 240 -3.89 17.19 -10.64
C VAL A 240 -3.47 17.39 -12.09
N ASP A 241 -2.92 18.58 -12.41
CA ASP A 241 -2.28 18.82 -13.69
C ASP A 241 -0.93 18.07 -13.74
N THR A 242 -0.80 17.14 -14.66
CA THR A 242 0.40 16.32 -14.84
C THR A 242 1.32 16.80 -15.98
N SER A 243 1.01 17.92 -16.61
CA SER A 243 1.76 18.45 -17.78
C SER A 243 3.23 18.76 -17.52
N SER A 244 3.63 18.93 -16.26
CA SER A 244 5.00 19.22 -15.84
C SER A 244 5.64 18.14 -14.99
N THR A 245 5.02 16.95 -14.90
CA THR A 245 5.49 15.88 -14.00
C THR A 245 6.52 14.93 -14.62
N GLN A 246 6.74 15.04 -15.92
CA GLN A 246 7.65 14.18 -16.68
C GLN A 246 8.78 14.97 -17.31
N ARG A 247 9.92 14.31 -17.53
CA ARG A 247 11.02 14.87 -18.31
C ARG A 247 10.52 15.28 -19.68
N LYS A 248 10.93 16.47 -20.12
CA LYS A 248 10.78 16.83 -21.53
C LYS A 248 11.80 16.04 -22.33
N PRO A 249 11.42 15.47 -23.48
CA PRO A 249 12.33 14.75 -24.34
C PRO A 249 13.51 15.62 -24.84
#